data_929c6f08d5d43942627f4eea4f989c49
#
_entry.id   929c6f08d5d43942627f4eea4f989c49
#
_cell.length_a   1.000
_cell.length_b   1.000
_cell.length_c   1.000
_cell.angle_alpha   90.00
_cell.angle_beta   90.00
_cell.angle_gamma   90.00
#
_symmetry.space_group_name_H-M   'P 1'
#
loop_
_entity.id
_entity.type
_entity.pdbx_description
1 polymer ?
#
loop_
_entity_poly.entity_id
_entity_poly.type
_entity_poly.pdbx_seq_one_letter_code
_entity_poly.pdbx_strand_id
1 'polypeptide(L)'
;MAEFSLVAMGGTFDIIHNGHLALLEKAFTISDDVIIGLTGDELALKKGKKINHNFEQRSFTLKQIIITRFPNKLFTVSQLDNDFGPAVLEGDVQALVVSDETAYQGDVLNKLRIERGLAPVQVIVVPMILAQDGIRISSTRIRSSEIDPQGNLIKS
;
A
#
# COMPACT_ATOMS: atom_id res chain seq x y z
N MET A 1 -13.87 10.92 15.57
CA MET A 1 -13.90 11.39 14.17
C MET A 1 -12.56 11.09 13.49
N ALA A 2 -12.62 10.70 12.23
CA ALA A 2 -11.40 10.48 11.47
C ALA A 2 -10.73 11.81 11.12
N GLU A 3 -9.42 11.80 11.07
CA GLU A 3 -8.60 12.98 10.75
C GLU A 3 -8.79 13.43 9.30
N PHE A 4 -8.98 12.46 8.40
CA PHE A 4 -9.19 12.70 6.97
C PHE A 4 -10.47 12.04 6.49
N SER A 5 -11.12 12.64 5.50
CA SER A 5 -12.27 12.04 4.84
C SER A 5 -11.84 10.96 3.85
N LEU A 6 -10.72 11.17 3.17
CA LEU A 6 -10.24 10.28 2.11
C LEU A 6 -8.71 10.26 2.08
N VAL A 7 -8.14 9.07 2.19
CA VAL A 7 -6.71 8.86 2.03
C VAL A 7 -6.45 7.82 0.95
N ALA A 8 -5.24 7.84 0.43
CA ALA A 8 -4.79 6.86 -0.56
C ALA A 8 -3.57 6.10 -0.06
N MET A 9 -3.43 4.90 -0.54
CA MET A 9 -2.22 4.10 -0.40
C MET A 9 -2.11 3.20 -1.62
N GLY A 10 -0.95 2.62 -1.85
CA GLY A 10 -0.73 1.75 -2.99
C GLY A 10 0.29 0.68 -2.70
N GLY A 11 0.31 -0.33 -3.53
CA GLY A 11 1.28 -1.41 -3.43
C GLY A 11 0.95 -2.57 -4.34
N THR A 12 1.84 -3.55 -4.36
CA THR A 12 1.66 -4.77 -5.14
C THR A 12 0.86 -5.82 -4.38
N PHE A 13 1.05 -5.91 -3.07
CA PHE A 13 0.33 -6.82 -2.16
C PHE A 13 0.33 -8.28 -2.66
N ASP A 14 1.46 -8.74 -3.15
CA ASP A 14 1.56 -10.11 -3.67
C ASP A 14 1.48 -11.15 -2.56
N ILE A 15 2.27 -10.96 -1.51
CA ILE A 15 2.18 -11.75 -0.29
C ILE A 15 1.92 -10.77 0.85
N ILE A 16 0.72 -10.85 1.42
CA ILE A 16 0.34 -9.95 2.52
C ILE A 16 1.14 -10.33 3.77
N HIS A 17 1.77 -9.33 4.37
CA HIS A 17 2.57 -9.52 5.58
C HIS A 17 2.33 -8.37 6.57
N ASN A 18 2.97 -8.44 7.74
CA ASN A 18 2.75 -7.46 8.80
C ASN A 18 3.06 -6.03 8.38
N GLY A 19 4.00 -5.83 7.46
CA GLY A 19 4.28 -4.50 6.90
C GLY A 19 3.08 -3.92 6.17
N HIS A 20 2.40 -4.72 5.36
CA HIS A 20 1.17 -4.31 4.67
C HIS A 20 0.04 -4.02 5.67
N LEU A 21 -0.10 -4.87 6.69
CA LEU A 21 -1.13 -4.69 7.70
C LEU A 21 -0.94 -3.40 8.49
N ALA A 22 0.29 -3.01 8.77
CA ALA A 22 0.59 -1.74 9.45
C ALA A 22 0.17 -0.54 8.60
N LEU A 23 0.40 -0.58 7.29
CA LEU A 23 -0.03 0.47 6.36
C LEU A 23 -1.56 0.57 6.32
N LEU A 24 -2.24 -0.56 6.18
CA LEU A 24 -3.70 -0.62 6.17
C LEU A 24 -4.28 -0.10 7.48
N GLU A 25 -3.73 -0.54 8.60
CA GLU A 25 -4.19 -0.10 9.91
C GLU A 25 -4.06 1.41 10.07
N LYS A 26 -2.94 1.99 9.66
CA LYS A 26 -2.77 3.45 9.71
C LYS A 26 -3.79 4.16 8.84
N ALA A 27 -3.96 3.71 7.59
CA ALA A 27 -4.89 4.33 6.66
C ALA A 27 -6.34 4.31 7.20
N PHE A 28 -6.78 3.17 7.73
CA PHE A 28 -8.13 3.04 8.28
C PHE A 28 -8.32 3.70 9.65
N THR A 29 -7.24 3.94 10.38
CA THR A 29 -7.31 4.66 11.66
C THR A 29 -7.51 6.16 11.44
N ILE A 30 -6.86 6.73 10.43
CA ILE A 30 -6.89 8.18 10.19
C ILE A 30 -7.96 8.62 9.19
N SER A 31 -8.69 7.70 8.58
CA SER A 31 -9.62 8.01 7.50
C SER A 31 -10.88 7.16 7.57
N ASP A 32 -11.98 7.75 7.09
CA ASP A 32 -13.25 7.04 6.92
C ASP A 32 -13.31 6.26 5.61
N ASP A 33 -12.52 6.65 4.61
CA ASP A 33 -12.51 6.05 3.29
C ASP A 33 -11.08 5.98 2.76
N VAL A 34 -10.71 4.84 2.19
CA VAL A 34 -9.36 4.58 1.68
C VAL A 34 -9.42 4.13 0.23
N ILE A 35 -8.65 4.79 -0.62
CA ILE A 35 -8.43 4.34 -2.00
C ILE A 35 -7.11 3.56 -2.01
N ILE A 36 -7.17 2.30 -2.42
CA ILE A 36 -5.99 1.44 -2.52
C ILE A 36 -5.66 1.22 -3.99
N GLY A 37 -4.54 1.76 -4.43
CA GLY A 37 -4.01 1.50 -5.76
C GLY A 37 -3.26 0.19 -5.76
N LEU A 38 -3.80 -0.81 -6.43
CA LEU A 38 -3.19 -2.13 -6.52
C LEU A 38 -2.48 -2.26 -7.86
N THR A 39 -1.17 -2.50 -7.81
CA THR A 39 -0.33 -2.57 -9.01
C THR A 39 -0.83 -3.64 -9.97
N GLY A 40 -1.10 -3.27 -11.22
CA GLY A 40 -1.49 -4.22 -12.26
C GLY A 40 -0.33 -5.15 -12.62
N ASP A 41 -0.64 -6.28 -13.27
CA ASP A 41 0.38 -7.27 -13.60
C ASP A 41 1.46 -6.73 -14.53
N GLU A 42 1.08 -5.95 -15.53
CA GLU A 42 2.04 -5.36 -16.47
C GLU A 42 2.95 -4.35 -15.80
N LEU A 43 2.39 -3.50 -14.93
CA LEU A 43 3.19 -2.52 -14.20
C LEU A 43 4.17 -3.21 -13.24
N ALA A 44 3.74 -4.27 -12.58
CA ALA A 44 4.61 -5.06 -11.71
C ALA A 44 5.81 -5.62 -12.49
N LEU A 45 5.57 -6.16 -13.68
CA LEU A 45 6.63 -6.68 -14.55
C LEU A 45 7.59 -5.56 -14.99
N LYS A 46 7.07 -4.41 -15.38
CA LYS A 46 7.90 -3.25 -15.76
C LYS A 46 8.80 -2.78 -14.63
N LYS A 47 8.34 -2.91 -13.39
CA LYS A 47 9.12 -2.55 -12.20
C LYS A 47 10.09 -3.64 -11.76
N GLY A 48 10.17 -4.75 -12.50
CA GLY A 48 11.05 -5.85 -12.18
C GLY A 48 10.60 -6.68 -10.98
N LYS A 49 9.35 -6.59 -10.59
CA LYS A 49 8.83 -7.34 -9.45
C LYS A 49 8.41 -8.74 -9.88
N LYS A 50 8.78 -9.72 -9.09
CA LYS A 50 8.31 -11.10 -9.25
C LYS A 50 7.03 -11.24 -8.46
N ILE A 51 5.94 -11.61 -9.13
CA ILE A 51 4.66 -11.82 -8.48
C ILE A 51 4.26 -13.28 -8.60
N ASN A 52 3.72 -13.83 -7.51
CA ASN A 52 3.21 -15.21 -7.46
C ASN A 52 1.72 -15.27 -7.76
N HIS A 53 1.04 -14.13 -7.71
CA HIS A 53 -0.42 -14.04 -7.89
C HIS A 53 -0.75 -12.94 -8.89
N ASN A 54 -1.74 -13.20 -9.75
CA ASN A 54 -2.21 -12.19 -10.69
C ASN A 54 -3.03 -11.11 -9.96
N PHE A 55 -3.38 -10.05 -10.67
CA PHE A 55 -4.13 -8.93 -10.10
C PHE A 55 -5.42 -9.38 -9.42
N GLU A 56 -6.21 -10.23 -10.05
CA GLU A 56 -7.48 -10.67 -9.48
C GLU A 56 -7.31 -11.44 -8.18
N GLN A 57 -6.30 -12.33 -8.12
CA GLN A 57 -5.98 -13.08 -6.90
C GLN A 57 -5.52 -12.15 -5.79
N ARG A 58 -4.67 -11.19 -6.10
CA ARG A 58 -4.18 -10.20 -5.14
C ARG A 58 -5.30 -9.29 -4.64
N SER A 59 -6.16 -8.85 -5.53
CA SER A 59 -7.32 -8.03 -5.18
C SER A 59 -8.28 -8.77 -4.27
N PHE A 60 -8.60 -10.02 -4.59
CA PHE A 60 -9.48 -10.85 -3.78
C PHE A 60 -8.93 -11.02 -2.35
N THR A 61 -7.67 -11.43 -2.24
CA THR A 61 -7.04 -11.65 -0.93
C THR A 61 -7.01 -10.36 -0.10
N LEU A 62 -6.64 -9.24 -0.73
CA LEU A 62 -6.61 -7.95 -0.06
C LEU A 62 -7.98 -7.54 0.47
N LYS A 63 -9.01 -7.66 -0.36
CA LYS A 63 -10.39 -7.33 0.05
C LYS A 63 -10.87 -8.19 1.20
N GLN A 64 -10.56 -9.48 1.18
CA GLN A 64 -10.94 -10.39 2.28
C GLN A 64 -10.27 -9.99 3.59
N ILE A 65 -9.01 -9.63 3.54
CA ILE A 65 -8.27 -9.18 4.73
C ILE A 65 -8.88 -7.89 5.27
N ILE A 66 -9.19 -6.94 4.42
CA ILE A 66 -9.78 -5.66 4.83
C ILE A 66 -11.14 -5.87 5.48
N ILE A 67 -12.00 -6.66 4.85
CA ILE A 67 -13.34 -6.93 5.38
C ILE A 67 -13.27 -7.61 6.75
N THR A 68 -12.32 -8.53 6.91
CA THR A 68 -12.16 -9.28 8.16
C THR A 68 -11.56 -8.44 9.29
N ARG A 69 -10.53 -7.65 8.98
CA ARG A 69 -9.76 -6.90 10.00
C ARG A 69 -10.28 -5.49 10.26
N PHE A 70 -10.91 -4.89 9.27
CA PHE A 70 -11.39 -3.50 9.36
C PHE A 70 -12.87 -3.45 8.98
N PRO A 71 -13.75 -4.12 9.76
CA PRO A 71 -15.17 -4.14 9.43
C PRO A 71 -15.78 -2.74 9.49
N ASN A 72 -16.77 -2.50 8.64
CA ASN A 72 -17.51 -1.25 8.56
C ASN A 72 -16.69 -0.06 8.05
N LYS A 73 -15.55 -0.31 7.40
CA LYS A 73 -14.76 0.75 6.77
C LYS A 73 -15.04 0.79 5.27
N LEU A 74 -15.01 1.99 4.70
CA LEU A 74 -15.19 2.18 3.27
C LEU A 74 -13.83 2.09 2.57
N PHE A 75 -13.77 1.40 1.46
CA PHE A 75 -12.56 1.34 0.66
C PHE A 75 -12.87 1.04 -0.80
N THR A 76 -11.93 1.42 -1.67
CA THR A 76 -11.97 1.11 -3.10
C THR A 76 -10.61 0.57 -3.50
N VAL A 77 -10.59 -0.53 -4.23
CA VAL A 77 -9.35 -1.07 -4.82
C VAL A 77 -9.36 -0.74 -6.30
N SER A 78 -8.36 0.01 -6.75
CA SER A 78 -8.20 0.41 -8.16
C SER A 78 -6.96 -0.21 -8.74
N GLN A 79 -7.02 -0.65 -10.00
CA GLN A 79 -5.85 -1.15 -10.70
C GLN A 79 -4.93 0.01 -11.10
N LEU A 80 -3.64 -0.09 -10.77
CA LEU A 80 -2.64 0.87 -11.21
C LEU A 80 -1.92 0.35 -12.45
N ASP A 81 -2.00 1.10 -13.52
CA ASP A 81 -1.23 0.88 -14.74
C ASP A 81 -0.03 1.82 -14.83
N ASN A 82 0.00 2.81 -13.95
CA ASN A 82 1.07 3.79 -13.78
C ASN A 82 1.30 4.00 -12.28
N ASP A 83 2.35 4.72 -11.91
CA ASP A 83 2.69 4.96 -10.52
C ASP A 83 1.55 5.59 -9.71
N PHE A 84 0.73 6.44 -10.35
CA PHE A 84 -0.40 7.07 -9.68
C PHE A 84 -1.66 6.94 -10.55
N GLY A 85 -2.77 6.58 -9.91
CA GLY A 85 -4.06 6.53 -10.58
C GLY A 85 -4.73 7.90 -10.62
N PRO A 86 -5.78 8.06 -11.46
CA PRO A 86 -6.49 9.34 -11.59
C PRO A 86 -7.06 9.88 -10.28
N ALA A 87 -7.55 8.99 -9.41
CA ALA A 87 -8.13 9.40 -8.13
C ALA A 87 -7.14 10.16 -7.26
N VAL A 88 -5.86 9.78 -7.31
CA VAL A 88 -4.79 10.40 -6.52
C VAL A 88 -4.24 11.63 -7.20
N LEU A 89 -4.12 11.60 -8.53
CA LEU A 89 -3.62 12.72 -9.30
C LEU A 89 -4.59 13.89 -9.39
N GLU A 90 -5.87 13.60 -9.45
CA GLU A 90 -6.91 14.60 -9.78
C GLU A 90 -8.05 14.66 -8.77
N GLY A 91 -8.11 13.72 -7.84
CA GLY A 91 -9.22 13.62 -6.90
C GLY A 91 -9.03 14.39 -5.60
N ASP A 92 -9.99 14.23 -4.71
CA ASP A 92 -10.06 14.93 -3.41
C ASP A 92 -9.30 14.21 -2.30
N VAL A 93 -8.30 13.41 -2.63
CA VAL A 93 -7.46 12.72 -1.66
C VAL A 93 -6.72 13.75 -0.81
N GLN A 94 -6.79 13.58 0.51
CA GLN A 94 -6.20 14.50 1.48
C GLN A 94 -4.83 14.07 1.98
N ALA A 95 -4.57 12.76 2.00
CA ALA A 95 -3.30 12.22 2.48
C ALA A 95 -2.91 10.96 1.70
N LEU A 96 -1.61 10.72 1.64
CA LEU A 96 -1.03 9.50 1.08
C LEU A 96 -0.29 8.76 2.19
N VAL A 97 -0.66 7.51 2.44
CA VAL A 97 -0.01 6.65 3.44
C VAL A 97 1.08 5.84 2.75
N VAL A 98 2.30 5.97 3.21
CA VAL A 98 3.49 5.34 2.61
C VAL A 98 4.36 4.74 3.70
N SER A 99 5.28 3.84 3.29
CA SER A 99 6.35 3.36 4.16
C SER A 99 7.58 4.26 4.03
N ASP A 100 8.56 4.09 4.91
CA ASP A 100 9.85 4.81 4.81
C ASP A 100 10.48 4.62 3.43
N GLU A 101 10.34 3.43 2.86
CA GLU A 101 10.96 3.07 1.59
C GLU A 101 10.30 3.77 0.41
N THR A 102 9.00 4.04 0.51
CA THR A 102 8.22 4.64 -0.57
C THR A 102 7.84 6.09 -0.29
N ALA A 103 8.34 6.68 0.77
CA ALA A 103 8.02 8.07 1.15
C ALA A 103 8.32 9.08 0.04
N TYR A 104 9.35 8.83 -0.78
CA TYR A 104 9.68 9.70 -1.91
C TYR A 104 8.52 9.84 -2.90
N GLN A 105 7.61 8.87 -2.98
CA GLN A 105 6.45 8.94 -3.86
C GLN A 105 5.51 10.08 -3.48
N GLY A 106 5.49 10.45 -2.20
CA GLY A 106 4.71 11.59 -1.74
C GLY A 106 5.18 12.91 -2.36
N ASP A 107 6.50 13.10 -2.45
CA ASP A 107 7.08 14.28 -3.06
C ASP A 107 6.79 14.32 -4.57
N VAL A 108 6.91 13.18 -5.24
CA VAL A 108 6.61 13.08 -6.68
C VAL A 108 5.14 13.39 -6.94
N LEU A 109 4.25 12.80 -6.15
CA LEU A 109 2.81 13.04 -6.28
C LEU A 109 2.46 14.51 -6.09
N ASN A 110 2.99 15.14 -5.04
CA ASN A 110 2.70 16.54 -4.74
C ASN A 110 3.20 17.47 -5.83
N LYS A 111 4.35 17.18 -6.41
CA LYS A 111 4.85 17.94 -7.55
C LYS A 111 3.87 17.87 -8.73
N LEU A 112 3.38 16.69 -9.05
CA LEU A 112 2.41 16.49 -10.12
C LEU A 112 1.07 17.19 -9.83
N ARG A 113 0.61 17.13 -8.59
CA ARG A 113 -0.63 17.79 -8.19
C ARG A 113 -0.50 19.31 -8.28
N ILE A 114 0.59 19.87 -7.81
CA ILE A 114 0.84 21.33 -7.89
C ILE A 114 0.89 21.79 -9.34
N GLU A 115 1.52 21.03 -10.22
CA GLU A 115 1.57 21.33 -11.66
C GLU A 115 0.15 21.34 -12.28
N ARG A 116 -0.80 20.63 -11.69
CA ARG A 116 -2.19 20.57 -12.12
C ARG A 116 -3.09 21.60 -11.42
N GLY A 117 -2.52 22.46 -10.58
CA GLY A 117 -3.28 23.44 -9.81
C GLY A 117 -4.03 22.86 -8.63
N LEU A 118 -3.65 21.69 -8.17
CA LEU A 118 -4.28 20.99 -7.03
C LEU A 118 -3.47 21.19 -5.75
N ALA A 119 -4.17 21.14 -4.61
CA ALA A 119 -3.51 21.21 -3.31
C ALA A 119 -2.66 19.95 -3.09
N PRO A 120 -1.49 20.09 -2.44
CA PRO A 120 -0.69 18.92 -2.11
C PRO A 120 -1.40 18.05 -1.07
N VAL A 121 -1.12 16.74 -1.09
CA VAL A 121 -1.58 15.82 -0.07
C VAL A 121 -0.60 15.81 1.10
N GLN A 122 -1.10 15.51 2.30
CA GLN A 122 -0.23 15.25 3.44
C GLN A 122 0.38 13.85 3.28
N VAL A 123 1.69 13.73 3.45
CA VAL A 123 2.36 12.44 3.36
C VAL A 123 2.50 11.85 4.75
N ILE A 124 1.89 10.70 4.97
CA ILE A 124 1.90 10.00 6.26
C ILE A 124 2.83 8.81 6.13
N VAL A 125 3.96 8.86 6.83
CA VAL A 125 4.98 7.80 6.76
C VAL A 125 4.77 6.82 7.91
N VAL A 126 4.61 5.54 7.57
CA VAL A 126 4.51 4.45 8.54
C VAL A 126 5.87 3.77 8.63
N PRO A 127 6.45 3.63 9.83
CA PRO A 127 7.72 2.94 9.97
C PRO A 127 7.65 1.51 9.47
N MET A 128 8.75 1.03 8.89
CA MET A 128 8.85 -0.35 8.43
C MET A 128 8.74 -1.32 9.61
N ILE A 129 8.00 -2.41 9.39
CA ILE A 129 7.91 -3.49 10.36
C ILE A 129 9.11 -4.41 10.15
N LEU A 130 9.83 -4.68 11.24
CA LEU A 130 11.04 -5.50 11.20
C LEU A 130 10.71 -6.97 11.47
N ALA A 131 11.43 -7.84 10.78
CA ALA A 131 11.42 -9.27 11.05
C ALA A 131 12.21 -9.57 12.34
N GLN A 132 12.18 -10.82 12.75
CA GLN A 132 12.87 -11.30 13.96
C GLN A 132 14.36 -10.98 13.96
N ASP A 133 14.99 -10.91 12.79
CA ASP A 133 16.42 -10.59 12.64
C ASP A 133 16.73 -9.08 12.59
N GLY A 134 15.73 -8.23 12.80
CA GLY A 134 15.91 -6.78 12.76
C GLY A 134 15.96 -6.18 11.36
N ILE A 135 15.74 -6.98 10.33
CA ILE A 135 15.68 -6.53 8.94
C ILE A 135 14.21 -6.47 8.52
N ARG A 136 13.84 -5.55 7.64
CA ARG A 136 12.45 -5.35 7.24
C ARG A 136 11.80 -6.63 6.69
N ILE A 137 10.51 -6.77 6.92
CA ILE A 137 9.70 -7.79 6.29
C ILE A 137 9.43 -7.37 4.83
N SER A 138 9.55 -8.30 3.90
CA SER A 138 9.24 -8.05 2.50
C SER A 138 8.71 -9.32 1.84
N SER A 139 7.93 -9.15 0.78
CA SER A 139 7.45 -10.28 -0.01
C SER A 139 8.60 -11.07 -0.63
N THR A 140 9.69 -10.39 -1.00
CA THR A 140 10.88 -11.05 -1.54
C THR A 140 11.49 -12.03 -0.54
N ARG A 141 11.64 -11.62 0.72
CA ARG A 141 12.19 -12.48 1.77
C ARG A 141 11.27 -13.66 2.08
N ILE A 142 9.95 -13.44 2.02
CA ILE A 142 8.97 -14.51 2.24
C ILE A 142 9.05 -15.52 1.10
N ARG A 143 9.12 -15.06 -0.15
CA ARG A 143 9.27 -15.95 -1.32
C ARG A 143 10.56 -16.76 -1.27
N SER A 144 11.62 -16.17 -0.73
CA SER A 144 12.93 -16.85 -0.57
C SER A 144 12.97 -17.75 0.64
N SER A 145 11.87 -17.88 1.36
CA SER A 145 11.76 -18.72 2.58
C SER A 145 12.70 -18.32 3.71
N GLU A 146 13.11 -17.06 3.75
CA GLU A 146 13.91 -16.51 4.87
C GLU A 146 13.06 -16.24 6.09
N ILE A 147 11.83 -15.74 5.87
CA ILE A 147 10.90 -15.38 6.93
C ILE A 147 9.48 -15.81 6.55
N ASP A 148 8.60 -15.89 7.54
CA ASP A 148 7.16 -16.02 7.31
C ASP A 148 6.50 -14.63 7.23
N PRO A 149 5.19 -14.53 6.90
CA PRO A 149 4.51 -13.23 6.81
C PRO A 149 4.48 -12.43 8.12
N GLN A 150 4.68 -13.05 9.25
CA GLN A 150 4.79 -12.39 10.55
C GLN A 150 6.20 -11.94 10.87
N GLY A 151 7.17 -12.24 10.00
CA GLY A 151 8.56 -11.88 10.18
C GLY A 151 9.38 -12.84 11.03
N ASN A 152 8.85 -14.02 11.32
CA ASN A 152 9.62 -15.04 12.03
C ASN A 152 10.62 -15.71 11.09
N LEU A 153 11.85 -15.92 11.56
CA LEU A 153 12.85 -16.62 10.78
C LEU A 153 12.43 -18.07 10.55
N ILE A 154 12.60 -18.53 9.31
CA ILE A 154 12.31 -19.90 8.96
C ILE A 154 13.58 -20.71 9.17
N LYS A 155 13.48 -21.74 10.00
CA LYS A 155 14.60 -22.65 10.22
C LYS A 155 14.68 -23.66 9.08
N SER A 156 15.81 -23.71 8.45
CA SER A 156 16.09 -24.69 7.41
C SER A 156 16.39 -26.06 8.02
#